data_7e6723cdb31955885c4e75b4afd155ff
#
_entry.id   7e6723cdb31955885c4e75b4afd155ff
#
_cell.length_a   1.000
_cell.length_b   1.000
_cell.length_c   1.000
_cell.angle_alpha   90.00
_cell.angle_beta   90.00
_cell.angle_gamma   90.00
#
_symmetry.space_group_name_H-M   'P 1'
#
loop_
_entity.id
_entity.type
_entity.pdbx_description
1 polymer ?
#
loop_
_entity_poly.entity_id
_entity_poly.type
_entity_poly.pdbx_seq_one_letter_code
_entity_poly.pdbx_strand_id
1 'polypeptide(L)'
;MGTCGNEDNRSKKSNSLNEKKSEGLIPGNQSNNSNLQRLDSLDEQEFNSVCALMKNKKIIGNGFFCLIPFPDKFSPISVLITCNHILNDDSIKEGSDIKLLFNDKISKTIKMNEPRKIYTSNENEYDITIIEIKEKDGFTMNNDLMIDYDIYKKDGISQLYKNLPIYIYANPHLPNSKKSNYSNGKIKSIDNKNFKIEHSCIIEEDASGAPIINSKNSKIIGVHIGKNPIKLANIGILLKKPIEKFNELYNQNYEINQKNEINTEIIEQKYFVENNHLN
;
A
#
# COMPACT_ATOMS: atom_id res chain seq x y z
N MET A 1 -32.41 7.24 -66.37
CA MET A 1 -33.15 8.50 -66.45
C MET A 1 -32.76 9.24 -65.16
N GLY A 2 -31.88 10.11 -65.21
CA GLY A 2 -31.83 11.48 -65.67
C GLY A 2 -31.82 12.30 -64.37
N THR A 3 -31.06 13.22 -64.09
CA THR A 3 -30.12 14.19 -64.55
C THR A 3 -29.85 15.14 -63.37
N CYS A 4 -28.62 15.43 -63.12
CA CYS A 4 -27.95 16.73 -63.16
C CYS A 4 -28.57 17.92 -62.43
N GLY A 5 -27.72 18.66 -61.79
CA GLY A 5 -27.91 20.08 -61.55
C GLY A 5 -26.90 20.63 -60.56
N ASN A 6 -25.85 21.21 -61.15
CA ASN A 6 -24.75 21.99 -60.57
C ASN A 6 -25.15 23.41 -60.19
N GLU A 7 -24.14 24.06 -59.60
CA GLU A 7 -23.81 25.50 -59.63
C GLU A 7 -24.24 26.31 -58.40
N ASP A 8 -23.50 27.18 -57.88
CA ASP A 8 -22.20 27.82 -57.96
C ASP A 8 -22.23 29.08 -57.07
N ASN A 9 -21.10 29.40 -56.47
CA ASN A 9 -20.57 30.76 -56.28
C ASN A 9 -21.19 31.81 -55.31
N ARG A 10 -20.40 32.27 -54.42
CA ARG A 10 -19.73 33.57 -54.31
C ARG A 10 -19.52 34.08 -52.90
N SER A 11 -18.25 34.13 -52.57
CA SER A 11 -17.52 35.14 -51.81
C SER A 11 -18.27 36.41 -51.35
N LYS A 12 -18.04 36.78 -50.08
CA LYS A 12 -17.76 38.19 -49.72
C LYS A 12 -16.86 38.27 -48.50
N LYS A 13 -15.70 38.90 -48.71
CA LYS A 13 -14.82 39.50 -47.71
C LYS A 13 -15.51 40.67 -47.04
N SER A 14 -15.31 40.84 -45.73
CA SER A 14 -15.23 42.21 -45.16
C SER A 14 -14.32 42.17 -43.93
N ASN A 15 -13.36 43.06 -43.96
CA ASN A 15 -12.41 43.43 -42.90
C ASN A 15 -13.16 44.11 -41.73
N SER A 16 -12.67 43.95 -40.50
CA SER A 16 -12.12 45.07 -39.74
C SER A 16 -11.97 44.83 -38.26
N LEU A 17 -10.84 45.31 -37.83
CA LEU A 17 -10.50 46.00 -36.58
C LEU A 17 -10.04 45.19 -35.38
N ASN A 18 -8.77 45.43 -35.13
CA ASN A 18 -7.99 45.18 -33.92
C ASN A 18 -8.61 45.85 -32.68
N GLU A 19 -8.77 45.10 -31.61
CA GLU A 19 -8.65 45.64 -30.26
C GLU A 19 -7.67 44.78 -29.44
N LYS A 20 -6.55 45.39 -29.11
CA LYS A 20 -5.57 44.89 -28.12
C LYS A 20 -6.21 45.00 -26.74
N LYS A 21 -6.43 43.88 -26.09
CA LYS A 21 -6.58 43.82 -24.64
C LYS A 21 -5.32 43.16 -24.06
N SER A 22 -4.69 43.92 -23.20
CA SER A 22 -3.56 43.53 -22.37
C SER A 22 -3.95 42.37 -21.44
N GLU A 23 -3.38 41.19 -21.67
CA GLU A 23 -3.47 40.10 -20.73
C GLU A 23 -2.40 40.26 -19.67
N GLY A 24 -2.86 40.40 -18.42
CA GLY A 24 -2.04 40.39 -17.24
C GLY A 24 -1.43 38.99 -17.03
N LEU A 25 -0.12 38.96 -16.87
CA LEU A 25 0.66 37.79 -16.46
C LEU A 25 0.15 37.28 -15.11
N ILE A 26 -0.49 36.11 -15.13
CA ILE A 26 -0.75 35.30 -13.93
C ILE A 26 0.55 34.55 -13.63
N PRO A 27 1.07 34.61 -12.39
CA PRO A 27 2.27 33.86 -12.03
C PRO A 27 1.95 32.35 -12.13
N GLY A 28 2.68 31.67 -13.00
CA GLY A 28 2.54 30.25 -13.22
C GLY A 28 2.84 29.43 -11.96
N ASN A 29 1.98 28.52 -11.66
CA ASN A 29 2.10 27.48 -10.64
C ASN A 29 3.38 26.64 -10.84
N GLN A 30 4.44 26.93 -10.08
CA GLN A 30 5.63 26.08 -9.97
C GLN A 30 5.43 24.86 -9.04
N SER A 31 4.22 24.68 -8.46
CA SER A 31 3.95 23.58 -7.53
C SER A 31 3.60 22.23 -8.20
N ASN A 32 3.31 22.20 -9.49
CA ASN A 32 2.84 20.98 -10.16
C ASN A 32 3.96 20.04 -10.61
N ASN A 33 5.17 20.52 -10.86
CA ASN A 33 6.27 19.69 -11.34
C ASN A 33 6.91 18.81 -10.25
N SER A 34 6.96 19.29 -9.00
CA SER A 34 7.52 18.50 -7.89
C SER A 34 6.60 17.35 -7.46
N ASN A 35 5.28 17.52 -7.60
CA ASN A 35 4.30 16.48 -7.30
C ASN A 35 4.23 15.41 -8.40
N LEU A 36 4.40 15.79 -9.67
CA LEU A 36 4.48 14.82 -10.77
C LEU A 36 5.75 13.96 -10.69
N GLN A 37 6.93 14.56 -10.48
CA GLN A 37 8.18 13.80 -10.31
C GLN A 37 8.16 12.87 -9.10
N ARG A 38 7.46 13.26 -8.02
CA ARG A 38 7.30 12.42 -6.82
C ARG A 38 6.34 11.26 -7.05
N LEU A 39 5.31 11.43 -7.86
CA LEU A 39 4.41 10.36 -8.30
C LEU A 39 5.17 9.34 -9.17
N ASP A 40 5.95 9.80 -10.14
CA ASP A 40 6.71 8.92 -11.04
C ASP A 40 7.74 8.05 -10.29
N SER A 41 8.42 8.58 -9.28
CA SER A 41 9.40 7.82 -8.48
C SER A 41 8.75 6.84 -7.49
N LEU A 42 7.56 7.17 -6.98
CA LEU A 42 6.79 6.29 -6.09
C LEU A 42 6.22 5.10 -6.88
N ASP A 43 5.73 5.35 -8.09
CA ASP A 43 5.20 4.34 -8.99
C ASP A 43 6.22 3.23 -9.28
N GLU A 44 7.51 3.56 -9.41
CA GLU A 44 8.56 2.56 -9.66
C GLU A 44 8.83 1.67 -8.44
N GLN A 45 8.86 2.20 -7.24
CA GLN A 45 9.07 1.41 -6.02
C GLN A 45 7.89 0.47 -5.77
N GLU A 46 6.66 0.97 -5.86
CA GLU A 46 5.45 0.16 -5.68
C GLU A 46 5.31 -0.89 -6.76
N PHE A 47 5.62 -0.51 -7.99
CA PHE A 47 5.62 -1.39 -9.15
C PHE A 47 6.56 -2.60 -8.97
N ASN A 48 7.67 -2.43 -8.25
CA ASN A 48 8.62 -3.49 -7.98
C ASN A 48 8.37 -4.26 -6.67
N SER A 49 7.54 -3.71 -5.77
CA SER A 49 7.26 -4.31 -4.46
C SER A 49 5.92 -5.01 -4.37
N VAL A 50 4.97 -4.71 -5.25
CA VAL A 50 3.66 -5.36 -5.27
C VAL A 50 3.63 -6.44 -6.35
N CYS A 51 3.15 -7.62 -5.99
CA CYS A 51 3.08 -8.76 -6.89
C CYS A 51 1.69 -9.41 -6.87
N ALA A 52 1.35 -10.10 -7.95
CA ALA A 52 0.24 -11.03 -7.95
C ALA A 52 0.71 -12.40 -7.47
N LEU A 53 -0.13 -13.06 -6.69
CA LEU A 53 0.08 -14.43 -6.23
C LEU A 53 -0.63 -15.39 -7.18
N MET A 54 0.05 -16.46 -7.54
CA MET A 54 -0.42 -17.41 -8.56
C MET A 54 -0.59 -18.81 -8.00
N LYS A 55 -1.71 -19.47 -8.33
CA LYS A 55 -1.96 -20.90 -8.09
C LYS A 55 -2.52 -21.50 -9.36
N ASN A 56 -1.97 -22.64 -9.81
CA ASN A 56 -2.43 -23.33 -11.00
C ASN A 56 -2.53 -22.45 -12.26
N LYS A 57 -1.53 -21.57 -12.46
CA LYS A 57 -1.47 -20.58 -13.54
C LYS A 57 -2.58 -19.51 -13.51
N LYS A 58 -3.32 -19.40 -12.41
CA LYS A 58 -4.32 -18.34 -12.19
C LYS A 58 -3.84 -17.42 -11.10
N ILE A 59 -4.14 -16.14 -11.24
CA ILE A 59 -3.97 -15.16 -10.18
C ILE A 59 -5.05 -15.41 -9.14
N ILE A 60 -4.63 -15.41 -7.87
CA ILE A 60 -5.50 -15.66 -6.72
C ILE A 60 -5.59 -14.46 -5.77
N GLY A 61 -4.82 -13.42 -6.01
CA GLY A 61 -4.77 -12.20 -5.22
C GLY A 61 -3.42 -11.50 -5.32
N ASN A 62 -3.17 -10.58 -4.41
CA ASN A 62 -1.97 -9.76 -4.34
C ASN A 62 -1.16 -10.04 -3.09
N GLY A 63 0.11 -9.63 -3.13
CA GLY A 63 0.99 -9.51 -2.00
C GLY A 63 1.99 -8.41 -2.24
N PHE A 64 2.69 -8.01 -1.20
CA PHE A 64 3.71 -6.96 -1.32
C PHE A 64 4.88 -7.22 -0.38
N PHE A 65 6.04 -6.73 -0.78
CA PHE A 65 7.26 -6.77 -0.01
C PHE A 65 7.40 -5.50 0.81
N CYS A 66 7.67 -5.66 2.10
CA CYS A 66 7.93 -4.51 2.96
C CYS A 66 8.93 -4.84 4.06
N LEU A 67 9.55 -3.79 4.61
CA LEU A 67 10.38 -3.87 5.80
C LEU A 67 9.50 -3.74 7.04
N ILE A 68 9.53 -4.74 7.92
CA ILE A 68 8.89 -4.67 9.22
C ILE A 68 9.94 -4.60 10.33
N PRO A 69 9.65 -3.91 11.48
CA PRO A 69 10.56 -3.91 12.61
C PRO A 69 10.66 -5.33 13.20
N PHE A 70 11.89 -5.86 13.28
CA PHE A 70 12.18 -7.15 13.90
C PHE A 70 13.67 -7.32 14.20
N PRO A 71 14.07 -7.61 15.44
CA PRO A 71 13.24 -7.63 16.67
C PRO A 71 12.76 -6.24 17.09
N ASP A 72 13.30 -5.19 16.50
CA ASP A 72 12.98 -3.79 16.78
C ASP A 72 13.04 -2.91 15.51
N LYS A 73 12.80 -1.61 15.66
CA LYS A 73 12.79 -0.65 14.55
C LYS A 73 14.15 -0.40 13.89
N PHE A 74 15.25 -0.77 14.54
CA PHE A 74 16.62 -0.57 14.05
C PHE A 74 17.16 -1.75 13.26
N SER A 75 16.47 -2.90 13.34
CA SER A 75 16.84 -4.15 12.69
C SER A 75 15.68 -4.68 11.84
N PRO A 76 15.25 -3.95 10.81
CA PRO A 76 14.10 -4.38 10.02
C PRO A 76 14.45 -5.61 9.17
N ILE A 77 13.43 -6.46 8.96
CA ILE A 77 13.53 -7.58 8.02
C ILE A 77 12.56 -7.42 6.87
N SER A 78 12.94 -7.96 5.71
CA SER A 78 12.06 -8.03 4.54
C SER A 78 11.07 -9.16 4.69
N VAL A 79 9.80 -8.89 4.41
CA VAL A 79 8.72 -9.86 4.42
C VAL A 79 7.81 -9.71 3.22
N LEU A 80 7.20 -10.82 2.79
CA LEU A 80 6.02 -10.83 1.95
C LEU A 80 4.79 -10.81 2.85
N ILE A 81 3.87 -9.87 2.62
CA ILE A 81 2.57 -9.80 3.29
C ILE A 81 1.45 -10.02 2.28
N THR A 82 0.46 -10.81 2.66
CA THR A 82 -0.76 -11.07 1.89
C THR A 82 -1.91 -11.48 2.81
N CYS A 83 -3.08 -11.76 2.25
CA CYS A 83 -4.20 -12.35 2.99
C CYS A 83 -4.02 -13.85 3.23
N ASN A 84 -4.52 -14.34 4.37
CA ASN A 84 -4.47 -15.78 4.68
C ASN A 84 -5.39 -16.60 3.75
N HIS A 85 -6.54 -16.09 3.35
CA HIS A 85 -7.38 -16.78 2.38
C HIS A 85 -6.72 -16.96 1.00
N ILE A 86 -5.66 -16.20 0.69
CA ILE A 86 -4.82 -16.34 -0.51
C ILE A 86 -3.70 -17.35 -0.30
N LEU A 87 -2.92 -17.17 0.79
CA LEU A 87 -1.83 -18.07 1.20
C LEU A 87 -2.07 -18.57 2.62
N ASN A 88 -2.82 -19.65 2.75
CA ASN A 88 -3.06 -20.33 4.02
C ASN A 88 -1.92 -21.31 4.36
N ASP A 89 -2.01 -21.95 5.52
CA ASP A 89 -1.02 -22.90 6.02
C ASP A 89 -0.70 -24.03 5.04
N ASP A 90 -1.70 -24.53 4.31
CA ASP A 90 -1.48 -25.56 3.27
C ASP A 90 -0.66 -25.04 2.08
N SER A 91 -0.77 -23.78 1.77
CA SER A 91 -0.07 -23.13 0.65
C SER A 91 1.39 -22.83 0.95
N ILE A 92 1.76 -22.73 2.24
CA ILE A 92 3.09 -22.33 2.72
C ILE A 92 3.85 -23.43 3.48
N LYS A 93 3.32 -24.65 3.46
CA LYS A 93 4.00 -25.79 4.10
C LYS A 93 5.35 -26.08 3.45
N GLU A 94 6.22 -26.76 4.20
CA GLU A 94 7.53 -27.18 3.73
C GLU A 94 7.45 -27.93 2.38
N GLY A 95 8.33 -27.59 1.46
CA GLY A 95 8.38 -28.13 0.11
C GLY A 95 7.43 -27.50 -0.90
N SER A 96 6.58 -26.55 -0.48
CA SER A 96 5.72 -25.81 -1.41
C SER A 96 6.46 -24.68 -2.14
N ASP A 97 5.89 -24.26 -3.27
CA ASP A 97 6.37 -23.16 -4.09
C ASP A 97 5.32 -22.03 -4.12
N ILE A 98 5.71 -20.82 -3.68
CA ILE A 98 4.89 -19.62 -3.81
C ILE A 98 5.31 -18.91 -5.10
N LYS A 99 4.41 -18.89 -6.09
CA LYS A 99 4.63 -18.25 -7.38
C LYS A 99 4.13 -16.82 -7.38
N LEU A 100 5.02 -15.90 -7.76
CA LEU A 100 4.80 -14.46 -7.80
C LEU A 100 4.91 -13.98 -9.24
N LEU A 101 4.07 -13.03 -9.61
CA LEU A 101 4.14 -12.37 -10.90
C LEU A 101 4.22 -10.86 -10.69
N PHE A 102 5.28 -10.25 -11.22
CA PHE A 102 5.53 -8.81 -11.21
C PHE A 102 5.33 -8.27 -12.61
N ASN A 103 4.65 -7.15 -12.73
CA ASN A 103 4.60 -6.35 -13.96
C ASN A 103 4.29 -7.16 -15.23
N ASP A 104 3.32 -8.07 -15.16
CA ASP A 104 2.85 -8.93 -16.25
C ASP A 104 3.91 -9.85 -16.90
N LYS A 105 5.18 -9.77 -16.49
CA LYS A 105 6.27 -10.41 -17.23
C LYS A 105 7.29 -11.15 -16.36
N ILE A 106 7.54 -10.73 -15.13
CA ILE A 106 8.58 -11.30 -14.29
C ILE A 106 7.95 -12.26 -13.30
N SER A 107 8.08 -13.57 -13.56
CA SER A 107 7.69 -14.61 -12.62
C SER A 107 8.87 -14.98 -11.73
N LYS A 108 8.65 -14.94 -10.40
CA LYS A 108 9.59 -15.40 -9.39
C LYS A 108 8.93 -16.45 -8.50
N THR A 109 9.73 -17.23 -7.81
CA THR A 109 9.24 -18.31 -6.92
C THR A 109 9.96 -18.25 -5.59
N ILE A 110 9.23 -18.20 -4.49
CA ILE A 110 9.75 -18.44 -3.15
C ILE A 110 9.60 -19.92 -2.86
N LYS A 111 10.71 -20.61 -2.60
CA LYS A 111 10.72 -22.04 -2.23
C LYS A 111 10.64 -22.17 -0.72
N MET A 112 9.64 -22.90 -0.25
CA MET A 112 9.41 -23.17 1.18
C MET A 112 10.17 -24.43 1.63
N ASN A 113 11.44 -24.55 1.22
CA ASN A 113 12.31 -25.72 1.50
C ASN A 113 13.28 -25.49 2.66
N GLU A 114 13.13 -24.39 3.38
CA GLU A 114 13.98 -24.02 4.51
C GLU A 114 13.21 -23.32 5.60
N PRO A 115 13.66 -23.47 6.86
CA PRO A 115 13.06 -22.75 7.97
C PRO A 115 13.06 -21.24 7.74
N ARG A 116 11.91 -20.61 7.89
CA ARG A 116 11.75 -19.14 7.84
C ARG A 116 10.69 -18.69 8.85
N LYS A 117 10.74 -17.43 9.22
CA LYS A 117 9.72 -16.87 10.09
C LYS A 117 8.43 -16.69 9.31
N ILE A 118 7.35 -17.24 9.84
CA ILE A 118 6.02 -17.19 9.21
C ILE A 118 4.99 -16.91 10.30
N TYR A 119 4.07 -16.00 10.01
CA TYR A 119 2.88 -15.79 10.82
C TYR A 119 1.65 -15.90 9.94
N THR A 120 0.65 -16.62 10.43
CA THR A 120 -0.66 -16.76 9.79
C THR A 120 -1.76 -16.47 10.79
N SER A 121 -2.80 -15.82 10.36
CA SER A 121 -4.05 -15.66 11.10
C SER A 121 -5.23 -15.83 10.17
N ASN A 122 -6.19 -16.64 10.56
CA ASN A 122 -7.37 -16.95 9.75
C ASN A 122 -8.32 -15.75 9.60
N GLU A 123 -9.35 -15.92 8.77
CA GLU A 123 -10.35 -14.88 8.47
C GLU A 123 -11.15 -14.39 9.69
N ASN A 124 -11.25 -15.21 10.76
CA ASN A 124 -11.97 -14.83 11.99
C ASN A 124 -11.12 -13.88 12.88
N GLU A 125 -9.83 -13.77 12.63
CA GLU A 125 -8.91 -12.89 13.35
C GLU A 125 -8.49 -11.71 12.46
N TYR A 126 -7.39 -11.85 11.72
CA TYR A 126 -6.86 -10.75 10.89
C TYR A 126 -6.83 -11.10 9.40
N ASP A 127 -6.97 -12.37 9.02
CA ASP A 127 -6.84 -12.82 7.64
C ASP A 127 -5.51 -12.42 6.99
N ILE A 128 -4.40 -12.60 7.70
CA ILE A 128 -3.05 -12.15 7.26
C ILE A 128 -2.06 -13.30 7.29
N THR A 129 -1.21 -13.33 6.28
CA THR A 129 0.00 -14.17 6.21
C THR A 129 1.22 -13.26 6.00
N ILE A 130 2.25 -13.43 6.86
CA ILE A 130 3.53 -12.73 6.81
C ILE A 130 4.62 -13.80 6.66
N ILE A 131 5.49 -13.66 5.66
CA ILE A 131 6.56 -14.62 5.34
C ILE A 131 7.89 -13.88 5.24
N GLU A 132 8.89 -14.28 6.03
CA GLU A 132 10.26 -13.79 5.94
C GLU A 132 10.85 -14.04 4.55
N ILE A 133 11.49 -13.03 3.97
CA ILE A 133 12.22 -13.11 2.70
C ILE A 133 13.70 -13.19 3.00
N LYS A 134 14.37 -14.17 2.39
CA LYS A 134 15.80 -14.40 2.54
C LYS A 134 16.56 -13.93 1.30
N GLU A 135 17.83 -13.54 1.46
CA GLU A 135 18.68 -13.09 0.36
C GLU A 135 18.72 -14.07 -0.82
N LYS A 136 18.75 -15.38 -0.53
CA LYS A 136 18.74 -16.43 -1.56
C LYS A 136 17.45 -16.56 -2.36
N ASP A 137 16.36 -15.95 -1.92
CA ASP A 137 15.13 -15.87 -2.72
C ASP A 137 15.32 -14.94 -3.95
N GLY A 138 16.44 -14.18 -3.98
CA GLY A 138 16.81 -13.36 -5.14
C GLY A 138 15.95 -12.10 -5.30
N PHE A 139 15.38 -11.61 -4.20
CA PHE A 139 14.69 -10.31 -4.15
C PHE A 139 15.67 -9.24 -3.65
N THR A 140 15.62 -8.07 -4.26
CA THR A 140 16.43 -6.92 -3.82
C THR A 140 15.64 -6.12 -2.79
N MET A 141 16.13 -6.01 -1.57
CA MET A 141 15.49 -5.27 -0.46
C MET A 141 15.39 -3.76 -0.71
N ASN A 142 16.07 -3.23 -1.75
CA ASN A 142 16.12 -1.79 -2.02
C ASN A 142 14.76 -1.18 -2.44
N ASN A 143 13.82 -2.02 -2.82
CA ASN A 143 12.49 -1.60 -3.27
C ASN A 143 11.38 -1.90 -2.26
N ASP A 144 11.71 -2.49 -1.10
CA ASP A 144 10.71 -2.85 -0.10
C ASP A 144 9.97 -1.60 0.40
N LEU A 145 8.66 -1.72 0.52
CA LEU A 145 7.81 -0.66 1.05
C LEU A 145 8.06 -0.50 2.56
N MET A 146 7.79 0.68 3.08
CA MET A 146 7.99 1.00 4.49
C MET A 146 6.67 1.03 5.24
N ILE A 147 6.66 0.55 6.48
CA ILE A 147 5.50 0.67 7.37
C ILE A 147 5.40 2.11 7.91
N ASP A 148 4.18 2.62 8.01
CA ASP A 148 3.89 3.84 8.75
C ASP A 148 3.93 3.56 10.26
N TYR A 149 5.01 3.97 10.92
CA TYR A 149 5.19 3.71 12.37
C TYR A 149 4.13 4.35 13.24
N ASP A 150 3.35 5.30 12.74
CA ASP A 150 2.21 5.86 13.45
C ASP A 150 1.12 4.82 13.78
N ILE A 151 1.11 3.66 13.11
CA ILE A 151 0.22 2.54 13.46
C ILE A 151 0.48 2.00 14.88
N TYR A 152 1.68 2.19 15.44
CA TYR A 152 2.04 1.70 16.78
C TYR A 152 1.67 2.65 17.90
N LYS A 153 1.17 3.85 17.62
CA LYS A 153 0.68 4.77 18.67
C LYS A 153 -0.37 4.07 19.54
N LYS A 154 -0.27 4.24 20.87
CA LYS A 154 -1.13 3.55 21.82
C LYS A 154 -2.57 4.03 21.74
N ASP A 155 -2.75 5.35 21.62
CA ASP A 155 -4.05 6.00 21.66
C ASP A 155 -4.31 6.82 20.40
N GLY A 156 -5.58 7.02 20.09
CA GLY A 156 -5.99 7.95 19.05
C GLY A 156 -5.80 7.48 17.61
N ILE A 157 -5.48 6.20 17.34
CA ILE A 157 -5.28 5.69 15.97
C ILE A 157 -6.50 5.99 15.09
N SER A 158 -7.71 5.77 15.61
CA SER A 158 -8.93 6.06 14.85
C SER A 158 -9.07 7.53 14.47
N GLN A 159 -8.68 8.44 15.37
CA GLN A 159 -8.70 9.89 15.11
C GLN A 159 -7.58 10.29 14.16
N LEU A 160 -6.38 9.72 14.35
CA LEU A 160 -5.20 10.01 13.52
C LEU A 160 -5.45 9.67 12.05
N TYR A 161 -6.07 8.54 11.79
CA TYR A 161 -6.32 8.06 10.42
C TYR A 161 -7.72 8.36 9.89
N LYS A 162 -8.62 8.96 10.68
CA LYS A 162 -9.95 9.35 10.20
C LYS A 162 -9.84 10.34 9.05
N ASN A 163 -10.51 10.02 7.94
CA ASN A 163 -10.47 10.79 6.69
C ASN A 163 -9.07 10.92 6.07
N LEU A 164 -8.08 10.13 6.53
CA LEU A 164 -6.77 10.10 5.90
C LEU A 164 -6.90 9.73 4.42
N PRO A 165 -6.34 10.52 3.50
CA PRO A 165 -6.26 10.12 2.10
C PRO A 165 -5.32 8.94 1.97
N ILE A 166 -5.78 7.92 1.27
CA ILE A 166 -5.06 6.68 1.00
C ILE A 166 -5.16 6.32 -0.46
N TYR A 167 -4.27 5.46 -0.89
CA TYR A 167 -4.44 4.73 -2.14
C TYR A 167 -4.12 3.25 -1.93
N ILE A 168 -4.62 2.44 -2.85
CA ILE A 168 -4.32 1.02 -2.93
C ILE A 168 -3.74 0.77 -4.31
N TYR A 169 -2.60 0.10 -4.32
CA TYR A 169 -1.96 -0.37 -5.53
C TYR A 169 -2.09 -1.89 -5.60
N ALA A 170 -2.80 -2.36 -6.60
CA ALA A 170 -2.95 -3.79 -6.89
C ALA A 170 -2.26 -4.10 -8.21
N ASN A 171 -1.59 -5.23 -8.29
CA ASN A 171 -0.93 -5.63 -9.54
C ASN A 171 -1.99 -6.11 -10.54
N PRO A 172 -2.26 -5.40 -11.64
CA PRO A 172 -3.31 -5.77 -12.60
C PRO A 172 -2.77 -6.82 -13.55
N HIS A 173 -3.35 -7.98 -13.52
CA HIS A 173 -2.98 -9.09 -14.40
C HIS A 173 -4.09 -9.53 -15.36
N LEU A 174 -5.09 -8.70 -15.55
CA LEU A 174 -6.07 -8.99 -16.59
C LEU A 174 -5.54 -8.47 -17.92
N PRO A 175 -5.32 -9.34 -18.93
CA PRO A 175 -4.74 -8.97 -20.23
C PRO A 175 -5.48 -7.86 -20.98
N ASN A 176 -6.67 -7.48 -20.51
CA ASN A 176 -7.54 -6.47 -21.10
C ASN A 176 -7.99 -5.38 -20.12
N SER A 177 -7.43 -5.31 -18.89
CA SER A 177 -7.83 -4.27 -17.98
C SER A 177 -7.24 -2.93 -18.41
N LYS A 178 -8.09 -2.05 -18.91
CA LYS A 178 -7.77 -0.63 -19.18
C LYS A 178 -7.74 0.21 -17.89
N LYS A 179 -7.82 -0.43 -16.73
CA LYS A 179 -7.97 0.26 -15.44
C LYS A 179 -6.62 0.50 -14.80
N SER A 180 -6.53 1.62 -14.15
CA SER A 180 -5.38 2.02 -13.33
C SER A 180 -5.14 1.00 -12.22
N ASN A 181 -3.89 0.68 -11.97
CA ASN A 181 -3.43 -0.14 -10.84
C ASN A 181 -3.70 0.53 -9.50
N TYR A 182 -4.09 1.79 -9.54
CA TYR A 182 -4.33 2.65 -8.39
C TYR A 182 -5.80 2.90 -8.15
N SER A 183 -6.18 2.82 -6.88
CA SER A 183 -7.46 3.34 -6.43
C SER A 183 -7.26 4.30 -5.27
N ASN A 184 -7.59 5.55 -5.49
CA ASN A 184 -7.56 6.58 -4.48
C ASN A 184 -8.85 6.61 -3.64
N GLY A 185 -8.70 6.93 -2.37
CA GLY A 185 -9.81 7.03 -1.45
C GLY A 185 -9.39 7.62 -0.10
N LYS A 186 -10.20 7.33 0.92
CA LYS A 186 -9.92 7.74 2.29
C LYS A 186 -10.38 6.69 3.28
N ILE A 187 -9.78 6.69 4.46
CA ILE A 187 -10.24 5.90 5.59
C ILE A 187 -11.56 6.49 6.07
N LYS A 188 -12.60 5.65 6.16
CA LYS A 188 -13.92 6.01 6.70
C LYS A 188 -13.95 5.82 8.21
N SER A 189 -13.49 4.65 8.67
CA SER A 189 -13.44 4.29 10.08
C SER A 189 -12.36 3.25 10.35
N ILE A 190 -11.91 3.17 11.59
CA ILE A 190 -11.08 2.09 12.12
C ILE A 190 -11.76 1.51 13.35
N ASP A 191 -11.97 0.21 13.33
CA ASP A 191 -12.36 -0.57 14.51
C ASP A 191 -11.10 -0.90 15.30
N ASN A 192 -10.87 -0.19 16.40
CA ASN A 192 -9.70 -0.39 17.25
C ASN A 192 -9.65 -1.76 17.93
N LYS A 193 -10.78 -2.43 18.10
CA LYS A 193 -10.85 -3.75 18.74
C LYS A 193 -10.37 -4.84 17.79
N ASN A 194 -10.83 -4.79 16.57
CA ASN A 194 -10.57 -5.81 15.55
C ASN A 194 -9.52 -5.35 14.52
N PHE A 195 -8.97 -4.15 14.66
CA PHE A 195 -7.99 -3.55 13.74
C PHE A 195 -8.47 -3.48 12.28
N LYS A 196 -9.78 -3.43 12.06
CA LYS A 196 -10.40 -3.36 10.75
C LYS A 196 -10.50 -1.91 10.26
N ILE A 197 -10.10 -1.69 9.03
CA ILE A 197 -10.18 -0.41 8.32
C ILE A 197 -11.36 -0.47 7.36
N GLU A 198 -12.31 0.46 7.43
CA GLU A 198 -13.28 0.71 6.36
C GLU A 198 -12.75 1.86 5.49
N HIS A 199 -12.74 1.69 4.17
CA HIS A 199 -12.22 2.69 3.24
C HIS A 199 -13.09 2.87 2.00
N SER A 200 -12.85 3.96 1.25
CA SER A 200 -13.64 4.36 0.09
C SER A 200 -12.97 4.09 -1.26
N CYS A 201 -11.79 3.46 -1.30
CA CYS A 201 -11.16 3.10 -2.56
C CYS A 201 -12.10 2.18 -3.37
N ILE A 202 -12.20 2.39 -4.68
CA ILE A 202 -13.00 1.56 -5.58
C ILE A 202 -12.06 0.49 -6.14
N ILE A 203 -12.25 -0.76 -5.74
CA ILE A 203 -11.32 -1.87 -6.00
C ILE A 203 -12.10 -3.07 -6.53
N GLU A 204 -11.45 -3.84 -7.39
CA GLU A 204 -11.96 -5.09 -7.93
C GLU A 204 -11.81 -6.25 -6.92
N GLU A 205 -12.48 -7.38 -7.15
CA GLU A 205 -12.53 -8.49 -6.20
C GLU A 205 -11.18 -9.19 -6.01
N ASP A 206 -10.31 -9.14 -7.02
CA ASP A 206 -8.99 -9.76 -7.02
C ASP A 206 -7.88 -8.90 -6.38
N ALA A 207 -8.23 -7.74 -5.82
CA ALA A 207 -7.29 -6.86 -5.14
C ALA A 207 -6.94 -7.28 -3.69
N SER A 208 -7.52 -8.36 -3.17
CA SER A 208 -7.19 -8.88 -1.84
C SER A 208 -5.68 -9.12 -1.70
N GLY A 209 -5.11 -8.73 -0.56
CA GLY A 209 -3.67 -8.77 -0.30
C GLY A 209 -2.88 -7.53 -0.76
N ALA A 210 -3.52 -6.57 -1.42
CA ALA A 210 -2.88 -5.32 -1.83
C ALA A 210 -2.61 -4.37 -0.64
N PRO A 211 -1.51 -3.59 -0.64
CA PRO A 211 -1.20 -2.65 0.44
C PRO A 211 -2.16 -1.47 0.45
N ILE A 212 -2.56 -1.04 1.66
CA ILE A 212 -3.23 0.25 1.90
C ILE A 212 -2.15 1.26 2.27
N ILE A 213 -1.96 2.27 1.44
CA ILE A 213 -0.85 3.21 1.54
C ILE A 213 -1.37 4.60 1.92
N ASN A 214 -0.70 5.24 2.88
CA ASN A 214 -0.96 6.61 3.30
C ASN A 214 -0.46 7.57 2.21
N SER A 215 -1.36 8.31 1.56
CA SER A 215 -1.02 9.23 0.47
C SER A 215 -0.12 10.41 0.90
N LYS A 216 0.00 10.69 2.20
CA LYS A 216 0.82 11.80 2.69
C LYS A 216 2.31 11.47 2.77
N ASN A 217 2.65 10.21 3.06
CA ASN A 217 4.03 9.80 3.32
C ASN A 217 4.46 8.54 2.56
N SER A 218 3.56 7.97 1.73
CA SER A 218 3.79 6.76 0.93
C SER A 218 4.18 5.53 1.74
N LYS A 219 3.70 5.44 2.99
CA LYS A 219 3.96 4.31 3.87
C LYS A 219 2.71 3.44 4.04
N ILE A 220 2.95 2.15 4.25
CA ILE A 220 1.88 1.17 4.42
C ILE A 220 1.27 1.30 5.81
N ILE A 221 -0.05 1.28 5.88
CA ILE A 221 -0.81 1.24 7.14
C ILE A 221 -1.57 -0.07 7.30
N GLY A 222 -1.89 -0.76 6.21
CA GLY A 222 -2.73 -1.96 6.26
C GLY A 222 -2.71 -2.77 4.98
N VAL A 223 -3.55 -3.79 4.97
CA VAL A 223 -3.79 -4.70 3.83
C VAL A 223 -5.26 -4.68 3.47
N HIS A 224 -5.57 -4.58 2.18
CA HIS A 224 -6.94 -4.78 1.69
C HIS A 224 -7.30 -6.26 1.73
N ILE A 225 -8.42 -6.60 2.38
CA ILE A 225 -8.86 -8.00 2.53
C ILE A 225 -10.14 -8.32 1.77
N GLY A 226 -10.87 -7.31 1.27
CA GLY A 226 -12.10 -7.54 0.51
C GLY A 226 -13.20 -6.51 0.78
N LYS A 227 -14.45 -6.93 0.59
CA LYS A 227 -15.65 -6.10 0.78
C LYS A 227 -16.52 -6.64 1.92
N ASN A 228 -17.12 -5.74 2.67
CA ASN A 228 -18.20 -6.10 3.57
C ASN A 228 -19.50 -6.30 2.75
N PRO A 229 -20.06 -7.51 2.69
CA PRO A 229 -21.22 -7.76 1.84
C PRO A 229 -22.47 -7.02 2.31
N ILE A 230 -22.56 -6.68 3.62
CA ILE A 230 -23.73 -6.02 4.19
C ILE A 230 -23.64 -4.51 3.96
N LYS A 231 -22.46 -3.91 4.20
CA LYS A 231 -22.28 -2.45 4.14
C LYS A 231 -21.83 -1.95 2.77
N LEU A 232 -21.51 -2.86 1.84
CA LEU A 232 -20.87 -2.55 0.55
C LEU A 232 -19.62 -1.67 0.69
N ALA A 233 -18.95 -1.76 1.84
CA ALA A 233 -17.72 -1.03 2.14
C ALA A 233 -16.50 -1.91 1.88
N ASN A 234 -15.44 -1.33 1.39
CA ASN A 234 -14.16 -2.02 1.28
C ASN A 234 -13.50 -2.08 2.66
N ILE A 235 -12.89 -3.23 2.96
CA ILE A 235 -12.30 -3.55 4.26
C ILE A 235 -10.82 -3.86 4.09
N GLY A 236 -10.03 -3.36 5.04
CA GLY A 236 -8.65 -3.76 5.26
C GLY A 236 -8.37 -4.08 6.72
N ILE A 237 -7.16 -4.55 6.97
CA ILE A 237 -6.61 -4.79 8.30
C ILE A 237 -5.44 -3.83 8.54
N LEU A 238 -5.46 -3.15 9.69
CA LEU A 238 -4.32 -2.38 10.17
C LEU A 238 -3.19 -3.34 10.58
N LEU A 239 -1.98 -3.12 10.06
CA LEU A 239 -0.87 -4.06 10.23
C LEU A 239 -0.27 -4.10 11.66
N LYS A 240 -0.65 -3.19 12.55
CA LYS A 240 -0.16 -3.16 13.93
C LYS A 240 -0.16 -4.54 14.58
N LYS A 241 -1.34 -5.13 14.76
CA LYS A 241 -1.47 -6.41 15.48
C LYS A 241 -0.84 -7.60 14.77
N PRO A 242 -1.02 -7.79 13.46
CA PRO A 242 -0.31 -8.85 12.75
C PRO A 242 1.21 -8.81 12.92
N ILE A 243 1.83 -7.62 12.85
CA ILE A 243 3.28 -7.47 13.04
C ILE A 243 3.67 -7.69 14.52
N GLU A 244 2.90 -7.18 15.49
CA GLU A 244 3.13 -7.47 16.91
C GLU A 244 3.09 -8.98 17.16
N LYS A 245 2.12 -9.70 16.62
CA LYS A 245 2.01 -11.16 16.73
C LYS A 245 3.15 -11.91 16.07
N PHE A 246 3.60 -11.48 14.89
CA PHE A 246 4.80 -12.00 14.26
C PHE A 246 6.03 -11.83 15.18
N ASN A 247 6.21 -10.66 15.77
CA ASN A 247 7.31 -10.38 16.69
C ASN A 247 7.22 -11.20 17.99
N GLU A 248 6.04 -11.30 18.61
CA GLU A 248 5.79 -12.13 19.78
C GLU A 248 6.19 -13.59 19.55
N LEU A 249 5.91 -14.13 18.37
CA LEU A 249 6.18 -15.52 18.00
C LEU A 249 7.68 -15.83 17.90
N TYR A 250 8.50 -14.87 17.49
CA TYR A 250 9.92 -15.09 17.20
C TYR A 250 10.90 -14.33 18.10
N ASN A 251 10.41 -13.46 18.96
CA ASN A 251 11.24 -12.67 19.85
C ASN A 251 10.75 -12.77 21.31
N GLN A 252 11.29 -13.71 22.06
CA GLN A 252 10.95 -13.91 23.48
C GLN A 252 11.25 -12.68 24.36
N ASN A 253 12.09 -11.76 23.89
CA ASN A 253 12.45 -10.52 24.59
C ASN A 253 11.67 -9.29 24.12
N TYR A 254 10.71 -9.45 23.20
CA TYR A 254 9.98 -8.34 22.59
C TYR A 254 9.29 -7.45 23.63
N GLU A 255 8.66 -8.04 24.65
CA GLU A 255 8.02 -7.28 25.74
C GLU A 255 9.03 -6.53 26.62
N ILE A 256 10.23 -7.10 26.84
CA ILE A 256 11.29 -6.47 27.62
C ILE A 256 11.82 -5.26 26.87
N ASN A 257 12.04 -5.38 25.58
CA ASN A 257 12.52 -4.27 24.73
C ASN A 257 11.48 -3.15 24.62
N GLN A 258 10.19 -3.46 24.47
CA GLN A 258 9.12 -2.46 24.51
C GLN A 258 9.05 -1.70 25.84
N LYS A 259 9.17 -2.40 26.96
CA LYS A 259 9.22 -1.76 28.29
C LYS A 259 10.42 -0.85 28.44
N ASN A 260 11.57 -1.24 27.91
CA ASN A 260 12.80 -0.44 27.97
C ASN A 260 12.69 0.81 27.08
N GLU A 261 12.12 0.72 25.87
CA GLU A 261 11.87 1.87 25.01
C GLU A 261 10.93 2.90 25.66
N ILE A 262 9.85 2.44 26.29
CA ILE A 262 8.92 3.30 27.03
C ILE A 262 9.61 4.00 28.19
N ASN A 263 10.45 3.27 28.93
CA ASN A 263 11.20 3.86 30.04
C ASN A 263 12.22 4.88 29.55
N THR A 264 12.87 4.64 28.42
CA THR A 264 13.82 5.59 27.81
C THR A 264 13.10 6.87 27.36
N GLU A 265 11.96 6.78 26.70
CA GLU A 265 11.16 7.94 26.32
C GLU A 265 10.67 8.75 27.53
N ILE A 266 10.28 8.07 28.63
CA ILE A 266 9.88 8.74 29.88
C ILE A 266 11.07 9.43 30.52
N ILE A 267 12.26 8.82 30.51
CA ILE A 267 13.49 9.41 31.04
C ILE A 267 13.89 10.64 30.20
N GLU A 268 13.89 10.55 28.88
CA GLU A 268 14.20 11.67 27.99
C GLU A 268 13.21 12.83 28.18
N GLN A 269 11.91 12.54 28.33
CA GLN A 269 10.92 13.58 28.60
C GLN A 269 11.12 14.23 29.97
N LYS A 270 11.48 13.48 31.01
CA LYS A 270 11.81 14.05 32.33
C LYS A 270 13.06 14.93 32.26
N TYR A 271 14.12 14.46 31.62
CA TYR A 271 15.35 15.24 31.42
C TYR A 271 15.09 16.55 30.66
N PHE A 272 14.21 16.50 29.64
CA PHE A 272 13.84 17.69 28.88
C PHE A 272 13.04 18.70 29.71
N VAL A 273 12.13 18.23 30.56
CA VAL A 273 11.32 19.09 31.46
C VAL A 273 12.18 19.70 32.56
N GLU A 274 13.06 18.92 33.20
CA GLU A 274 13.93 19.40 34.27
C GLU A 274 14.94 20.44 33.78
N ASN A 275 15.52 20.27 32.60
CA ASN A 275 16.48 21.24 32.05
C ASN A 275 15.83 22.52 31.49
N ASN A 276 14.54 22.50 31.16
CA ASN A 276 13.82 23.71 30.74
C ASN A 276 13.21 24.51 31.91
N HIS A 277 13.25 24.00 33.14
CA HIS A 277 12.85 24.73 34.34
C HIS A 277 14.04 25.43 35.05
N LEU A 278 15.29 25.25 34.55
CA LEU A 278 16.50 25.84 35.09
C LEU A 278 17.02 27.03 34.30
N ASN A 279 16.31 27.47 33.28
CA ASN A 279 16.50 28.72 32.51
C ASN A 279 15.25 29.61 32.62
#